data_fa43801e295301e9f484907a408b60ef
#
_entry.id   fa43801e295301e9f484907a408b60ef
#
_cell.length_a   1.000
_cell.length_b   1.000
_cell.length_c   1.000
_cell.angle_alpha   90.00
_cell.angle_beta   90.00
_cell.angle_gamma   90.00
#
_symmetry.space_group_name_H-M   'P 1'
#
loop_
_entity.id
_entity.type
_entity.pdbx_description
1 polymer ?
#
loop_
_entity_poly.entity_id
_entity_poly.type
_entity_poly.pdbx_seq_one_letter_code
_entity_poly.pdbx_strand_id
1 'polypeptide(L)'
;MKPVKDALGSRRYCSSIYDWTSGFFPGNLWYAYQLTGIEGLKNGAVKFTNYLYPVKDYKGTHDIGFMMNCSYGNAYRLAPADSVRQALVQTADNLCSRFDPTIGSIRSWDFGKWNFPVIIDNMMNLDLLFYVSHLTNDSKYKDIALKHAETTLKNHFRTDHSSYHVVSYNNDGSVEMKCTHQGKNDDSSWARGQAWGVYGYTSCYRESKDTAFLQQAKDIATLIMTRVKTEDAIPLWDYDAPDSPETPRDASAASVTASALIELSTLVEDGQVYFDYAEKLLKSLSSDAYLAKVGTNQGFILMHSTGSLPNGSEIDTPINYADYYYLEALARYMQVKGLDYKSVSYTHLRAHETSLH
;
A
#
# COMPACT_ATOMS: atom_id res chain seq x y z
N MET A 1 12.47 5.53 -3.90
CA MET A 1 13.85 5.06 -3.66
C MET A 1 13.77 3.68 -3.04
N LYS A 2 14.50 2.72 -3.56
CA LYS A 2 14.68 1.39 -2.97
C LYS A 2 16.08 1.29 -2.40
N PRO A 3 16.29 0.90 -1.16
CA PRO A 3 17.60 0.45 -0.72
C PRO A 3 17.87 -0.93 -1.34
N VAL A 4 19.02 -1.10 -1.97
CA VAL A 4 19.48 -2.39 -2.50
C VAL A 4 20.82 -2.70 -1.87
N LYS A 5 20.98 -3.88 -1.28
CA LYS A 5 22.31 -4.40 -0.89
C LYS A 5 23.07 -4.78 -2.16
N ASP A 6 24.21 -4.18 -2.41
CA ASP A 6 25.15 -4.66 -3.42
C ASP A 6 26.05 -5.77 -2.86
N ALA A 7 26.87 -6.37 -3.72
CA ALA A 7 27.79 -7.45 -3.35
C ALA A 7 28.83 -7.07 -2.26
N LEU A 8 28.97 -5.78 -1.95
CA LEU A 8 29.86 -5.25 -0.92
C LEU A 8 29.13 -4.82 0.35
N GLY A 9 27.78 -5.06 0.42
CA GLY A 9 26.96 -4.65 1.56
C GLY A 9 26.60 -3.17 1.57
N SER A 10 26.98 -2.40 0.56
CA SER A 10 26.54 -1.02 0.37
C SER A 10 25.09 -1.00 -0.11
N ARG A 11 24.34 0.03 0.25
CA ARG A 11 22.95 0.20 -0.16
C ARG A 11 22.88 1.17 -1.33
N ARG A 12 22.20 0.75 -2.40
CA ARG A 12 21.89 1.61 -3.55
C ARG A 12 20.43 2.02 -3.52
N TYR A 13 20.12 3.15 -4.11
CA TYR A 13 18.77 3.64 -4.28
C TYR A 13 18.35 3.50 -5.74
N CYS A 14 17.11 3.00 -5.98
CA CYS A 14 16.54 3.03 -7.31
C CYS A 14 16.37 4.48 -7.76
N SER A 15 16.89 4.80 -8.95
CA SER A 15 16.79 6.13 -9.54
C SER A 15 15.71 6.22 -10.62
N SER A 16 15.07 5.12 -11.00
CA SER A 16 14.02 5.11 -12.03
C SER A 16 12.73 5.72 -11.51
N ILE A 17 12.18 6.66 -12.29
CA ILE A 17 10.83 7.19 -12.03
C ILE A 17 9.73 6.19 -12.42
N TYR A 18 10.07 5.18 -13.21
CA TYR A 18 9.16 4.12 -13.65
C TYR A 18 9.18 2.87 -12.74
N ASP A 19 9.92 2.91 -11.64
CA ASP A 19 9.82 1.89 -10.60
C ASP A 19 8.49 2.07 -9.85
N TRP A 20 7.77 0.97 -9.60
CA TRP A 20 6.47 1.00 -8.93
C TRP A 20 6.48 1.71 -7.58
N THR A 21 7.65 1.75 -6.92
CA THR A 21 7.81 2.41 -5.62
C THR A 21 8.09 3.91 -5.70
N SER A 22 8.20 4.49 -6.90
CA SER A 22 8.66 5.87 -7.09
C SER A 22 7.74 6.92 -6.44
N GLY A 23 6.45 6.65 -6.36
CA GLY A 23 5.45 7.55 -5.79
C GLY A 23 5.46 7.65 -4.26
N PHE A 24 5.98 6.63 -3.57
CA PHE A 24 5.90 6.58 -2.11
C PHE A 24 6.81 7.60 -1.41
N PHE A 25 8.00 7.87 -1.95
CA PHE A 25 8.89 8.85 -1.32
C PHE A 25 8.29 10.27 -1.30
N PRO A 26 7.82 10.84 -2.41
CA PRO A 26 7.08 12.11 -2.34
C PRO A 26 5.80 11.99 -1.49
N GLY A 27 5.12 10.84 -1.50
CA GLY A 27 3.98 10.57 -0.64
C GLY A 27 4.32 10.66 0.85
N ASN A 28 5.46 10.08 1.26
CA ASN A 28 5.98 10.20 2.62
C ASN A 28 6.20 11.66 3.04
N LEU A 29 6.75 12.47 2.14
CA LEU A 29 6.96 13.89 2.41
C LEU A 29 5.63 14.66 2.54
N TRP A 30 4.60 14.30 1.75
CA TRP A 30 3.27 14.89 1.86
C TRP A 30 2.60 14.53 3.20
N TYR A 31 2.64 13.26 3.63
CA TYR A 31 2.12 12.87 4.95
C TYR A 31 2.92 13.49 6.09
N ALA A 32 4.25 13.50 5.99
CA ALA A 32 5.10 14.14 6.99
C ALA A 32 4.80 15.64 7.10
N TYR A 33 4.55 16.34 5.97
CA TYR A 33 4.07 17.72 5.99
C TYR A 33 2.70 17.84 6.68
N GLN A 34 1.74 16.98 6.33
CA GLN A 34 0.41 16.99 6.94
C GLN A 34 0.50 16.80 8.46
N LEU A 35 1.36 15.89 8.93
CA LEU A 35 1.50 15.56 10.35
C LEU A 35 2.26 16.61 11.15
N THR A 36 3.15 17.40 10.52
CA THR A 36 4.07 18.30 11.23
C THR A 36 3.89 19.78 10.90
N GLY A 37 3.32 20.09 9.74
CA GLY A 37 3.23 21.47 9.22
C GLY A 37 4.57 22.07 8.79
N ILE A 38 5.65 21.28 8.68
CA ILE A 38 6.99 21.78 8.31
C ILE A 38 7.05 22.10 6.82
N GLU A 39 7.13 23.39 6.46
CA GLU A 39 7.15 23.86 5.06
C GLU A 39 8.31 23.26 4.22
N GLY A 40 9.45 22.98 4.83
CA GLY A 40 10.56 22.30 4.15
C GLY A 40 10.18 20.92 3.59
N LEU A 41 9.31 20.18 4.30
CA LEU A 41 8.78 18.88 3.83
C LEU A 41 7.84 19.07 2.63
N LYS A 42 6.97 20.09 2.66
CA LYS A 42 6.09 20.45 1.53
C LYS A 42 6.91 20.80 0.29
N ASN A 43 7.94 21.65 0.44
CA ASN A 43 8.82 22.00 -0.66
C ASN A 43 9.51 20.78 -1.27
N GLY A 44 9.98 19.87 -0.42
CA GLY A 44 10.51 18.57 -0.85
C GLY A 44 9.47 17.72 -1.57
N ALA A 45 8.26 17.61 -1.01
CA ALA A 45 7.15 16.86 -1.59
C ALA A 45 6.79 17.37 -3.00
N VAL A 46 6.62 18.69 -3.17
CA VAL A 46 6.37 19.33 -4.48
C VAL A 46 7.49 19.00 -5.45
N LYS A 47 8.75 19.18 -5.04
CA LYS A 47 9.91 18.92 -5.90
C LYS A 47 9.92 17.46 -6.41
N PHE A 48 9.80 16.49 -5.51
CA PHE A 48 9.87 15.07 -5.86
C PHE A 48 8.62 14.57 -6.57
N THR A 49 7.43 15.13 -6.29
CA THR A 49 6.23 14.88 -7.09
C THR A 49 6.43 15.33 -8.53
N ASN A 50 6.98 16.53 -8.77
CA ASN A 50 7.23 17.05 -10.11
C ASN A 50 8.21 16.19 -10.92
N TYR A 51 9.16 15.51 -10.28
CA TYR A 51 10.05 14.56 -10.97
C TYR A 51 9.28 13.39 -11.60
N LEU A 52 8.12 13.03 -11.08
CA LEU A 52 7.28 11.94 -11.60
C LEU A 52 6.35 12.39 -12.73
N TYR A 53 6.39 13.66 -13.16
CA TYR A 53 5.49 14.16 -14.20
C TYR A 53 5.46 13.30 -15.49
N PRO A 54 6.59 12.76 -16.00
CA PRO A 54 6.56 11.89 -17.18
C PRO A 54 5.81 10.56 -16.98
N VAL A 55 5.63 10.12 -15.73
CA VAL A 55 4.93 8.86 -15.41
C VAL A 55 3.45 8.91 -15.82
N LYS A 56 2.84 10.10 -15.88
CA LYS A 56 1.46 10.28 -16.37
C LYS A 56 1.20 9.69 -17.76
N ASP A 57 2.25 9.56 -18.58
CA ASP A 57 2.16 9.03 -19.95
C ASP A 57 2.54 7.54 -20.05
N TYR A 58 2.96 6.93 -18.91
CA TYR A 58 3.41 5.54 -18.88
C TYR A 58 2.22 4.57 -18.85
N LYS A 59 2.33 3.44 -19.57
CA LYS A 59 1.27 2.44 -19.73
C LYS A 59 1.74 1.00 -19.45
N GLY A 60 3.00 0.81 -19.09
CA GLY A 60 3.63 -0.53 -19.04
C GLY A 60 3.28 -1.37 -17.82
N THR A 61 2.56 -0.81 -16.83
CA THR A 61 2.18 -1.51 -15.60
C THR A 61 0.91 -0.91 -14.99
N HIS A 62 0.20 -1.70 -14.17
CA HIS A 62 -0.89 -1.18 -13.34
C HIS A 62 -0.40 -0.27 -12.21
N ASP A 63 0.87 -0.40 -11.81
CA ASP A 63 1.46 0.34 -10.68
C ASP A 63 1.54 1.86 -10.88
N ILE A 64 1.16 2.35 -12.06
CA ILE A 64 0.97 3.78 -12.27
C ILE A 64 -0.05 4.36 -11.26
N GLY A 65 -0.98 3.54 -10.76
CA GLY A 65 -1.85 3.89 -9.64
C GLY A 65 -1.04 4.19 -8.38
N PHE A 66 -0.16 3.29 -7.92
CA PHE A 66 0.74 3.54 -6.80
C PHE A 66 1.62 4.77 -7.03
N MET A 67 2.27 4.84 -8.21
CA MET A 67 3.22 5.92 -8.51
C MET A 67 2.54 7.29 -8.43
N MET A 68 1.36 7.43 -8.99
CA MET A 68 0.71 8.73 -9.15
C MET A 68 -0.30 9.05 -8.06
N ASN A 69 -1.04 8.08 -7.54
CA ASN A 69 -1.98 8.38 -6.44
C ASN A 69 -1.23 8.69 -5.14
N CYS A 70 -0.17 7.95 -4.81
CA CYS A 70 0.62 8.23 -3.61
C CYS A 70 1.36 9.57 -3.68
N SER A 71 1.75 10.05 -4.87
CA SER A 71 2.43 11.32 -5.08
C SER A 71 1.47 12.45 -5.46
N TYR A 72 0.92 12.42 -6.66
CA TYR A 72 0.02 13.44 -7.19
C TYR A 72 -1.34 13.49 -6.49
N GLY A 73 -1.87 12.34 -6.02
CA GLY A 73 -3.09 12.30 -5.23
C GLY A 73 -2.95 13.09 -3.93
N ASN A 74 -1.87 12.85 -3.18
CA ASN A 74 -1.56 13.64 -1.98
C ASN A 74 -1.24 15.11 -2.31
N ALA A 75 -0.54 15.37 -3.43
CA ALA A 75 -0.28 16.73 -3.88
C ALA A 75 -1.60 17.48 -4.15
N TYR A 76 -2.56 16.88 -4.84
CA TYR A 76 -3.84 17.51 -5.11
C TYR A 76 -4.66 17.76 -3.84
N ARG A 77 -4.63 16.80 -2.91
CA ARG A 77 -5.33 16.92 -1.63
C ARG A 77 -4.80 18.06 -0.75
N LEU A 78 -3.48 18.30 -0.74
CA LEU A 78 -2.82 19.24 0.17
C LEU A 78 -2.40 20.57 -0.49
N ALA A 79 -2.23 20.58 -1.80
CA ALA A 79 -1.83 21.74 -2.60
C ALA A 79 -2.41 21.62 -4.03
N PRO A 80 -3.75 21.77 -4.19
CA PRO A 80 -4.42 21.55 -5.46
C PRO A 80 -3.93 22.50 -6.55
N ALA A 81 -3.72 21.97 -7.76
CA ALA A 81 -3.38 22.70 -8.96
C ALA A 81 -3.92 22.00 -10.20
N ASP A 82 -4.25 22.76 -11.26
CA ASP A 82 -4.82 22.19 -12.50
C ASP A 82 -3.86 21.20 -13.18
N SER A 83 -2.57 21.46 -13.19
CA SER A 83 -1.58 20.55 -13.75
C SER A 83 -1.50 19.22 -13.00
N VAL A 84 -1.68 19.23 -11.68
CA VAL A 84 -1.75 18.04 -10.83
C VAL A 84 -3.01 17.24 -11.16
N ARG A 85 -4.17 17.92 -11.27
CA ARG A 85 -5.43 17.31 -11.68
C ARG A 85 -5.33 16.65 -13.06
N GLN A 86 -4.76 17.35 -14.05
CA GLN A 86 -4.57 16.82 -15.41
C GLN A 86 -3.68 15.57 -15.41
N ALA A 87 -2.58 15.56 -14.65
CA ALA A 87 -1.71 14.40 -14.53
C ALA A 87 -2.44 13.18 -13.95
N LEU A 88 -3.27 13.35 -12.93
CA LEU A 88 -4.07 12.27 -12.35
C LEU A 88 -5.09 11.71 -13.35
N VAL A 89 -5.80 12.57 -14.07
CA VAL A 89 -6.79 12.15 -15.09
C VAL A 89 -6.10 11.37 -16.22
N GLN A 90 -4.98 11.90 -16.74
CA GLN A 90 -4.20 11.21 -17.78
C GLN A 90 -3.71 9.83 -17.32
N THR A 91 -3.25 9.72 -16.06
CA THR A 91 -2.81 8.43 -15.49
C THR A 91 -3.97 7.46 -15.36
N ALA A 92 -5.14 7.93 -14.90
CA ALA A 92 -6.34 7.09 -14.79
C ALA A 92 -6.81 6.58 -16.16
N ASP A 93 -6.75 7.40 -17.21
CA ASP A 93 -7.02 6.97 -18.59
C ASP A 93 -6.05 5.88 -19.04
N ASN A 94 -4.76 6.03 -18.71
CA ASN A 94 -3.75 5.03 -19.02
C ASN A 94 -3.97 3.73 -18.24
N LEU A 95 -4.36 3.81 -16.97
CA LEU A 95 -4.70 2.62 -16.18
C LEU A 95 -5.95 1.92 -16.75
N CYS A 96 -6.98 2.67 -17.12
CA CYS A 96 -8.19 2.15 -17.79
C CYS A 96 -7.85 1.47 -19.13
N SER A 97 -6.84 1.94 -19.88
CA SER A 97 -6.43 1.33 -21.15
C SER A 97 -5.86 -0.09 -20.99
N ARG A 98 -5.54 -0.52 -19.77
CA ARG A 98 -5.11 -1.90 -19.44
C ARG A 98 -6.26 -2.82 -19.04
N PHE A 99 -7.49 -2.30 -19.01
CA PHE A 99 -8.69 -3.07 -18.69
C PHE A 99 -9.16 -3.85 -19.92
N ASP A 100 -9.44 -5.14 -19.74
CA ASP A 100 -10.08 -5.98 -20.74
C ASP A 100 -11.51 -6.32 -20.28
N PRO A 101 -12.54 -5.91 -21.06
CA PRO A 101 -13.93 -6.12 -20.67
C PRO A 101 -14.37 -7.59 -20.72
N THR A 102 -13.73 -8.46 -21.52
CA THR A 102 -14.01 -9.89 -21.58
C THR A 102 -13.56 -10.58 -20.29
N ILE A 103 -12.38 -10.21 -19.80
CA ILE A 103 -11.81 -10.71 -18.54
C ILE A 103 -12.46 -10.00 -17.35
N GLY A 104 -12.80 -8.72 -17.52
CA GLY A 104 -13.31 -7.86 -16.45
C GLY A 104 -12.21 -7.41 -15.48
N SER A 105 -10.96 -7.27 -15.94
CA SER A 105 -9.84 -6.93 -15.09
C SER A 105 -8.81 -6.04 -15.79
N ILE A 106 -8.03 -5.32 -14.99
CA ILE A 106 -6.88 -4.50 -15.41
C ILE A 106 -5.65 -5.41 -15.38
N ARG A 107 -4.94 -5.51 -16.51
CA ARG A 107 -3.71 -6.28 -16.63
C ARG A 107 -2.60 -5.66 -15.78
N SER A 108 -1.89 -6.50 -14.99
CA SER A 108 -0.88 -6.00 -14.05
C SER A 108 0.43 -5.63 -14.75
N TRP A 109 1.02 -6.55 -15.52
CA TRP A 109 2.29 -6.34 -16.25
C TRP A 109 2.31 -7.07 -17.58
N ASP A 110 3.36 -6.86 -18.40
CA ASP A 110 3.49 -7.37 -19.74
C ASP A 110 4.71 -8.31 -19.91
N PHE A 111 5.23 -8.86 -18.81
CA PHE A 111 6.37 -9.77 -18.80
C PHE A 111 6.00 -11.13 -18.21
N GLY A 112 6.93 -12.10 -18.36
CA GLY A 112 6.81 -13.44 -17.78
C GLY A 112 6.02 -14.42 -18.65
N LYS A 113 5.56 -15.50 -18.04
CA LYS A 113 4.93 -16.65 -18.71
C LYS A 113 3.41 -16.56 -18.82
N TRP A 114 2.81 -15.56 -18.25
CA TRP A 114 1.35 -15.41 -18.10
C TRP A 114 0.72 -14.74 -19.32
N ASN A 115 -0.45 -15.22 -19.75
CA ASN A 115 -1.17 -14.60 -20.87
C ASN A 115 -1.78 -13.24 -20.49
N PHE A 116 -2.53 -13.17 -19.38
CA PHE A 116 -3.09 -11.95 -18.85
C PHE A 116 -2.99 -11.96 -17.32
N PRO A 117 -1.85 -11.56 -16.75
CA PRO A 117 -1.63 -11.59 -15.32
C PRO A 117 -2.38 -10.48 -14.59
N VAL A 118 -3.04 -10.85 -13.51
CA VAL A 118 -3.64 -9.95 -12.52
C VAL A 118 -3.12 -10.33 -11.15
N ILE A 119 -2.52 -9.39 -10.43
CA ILE A 119 -2.05 -9.64 -9.07
C ILE A 119 -2.94 -8.92 -8.05
N ILE A 120 -2.96 -9.44 -6.83
CA ILE A 120 -3.78 -8.87 -5.75
C ILE A 120 -3.44 -7.41 -5.45
N ASP A 121 -2.20 -7.00 -5.68
CA ASP A 121 -1.70 -5.63 -5.55
C ASP A 121 -2.49 -4.61 -6.39
N ASN A 122 -3.11 -5.07 -7.49
CA ASN A 122 -3.91 -4.21 -8.34
C ASN A 122 -5.10 -3.57 -7.60
N MET A 123 -5.59 -4.20 -6.53
CA MET A 123 -6.62 -3.63 -5.68
C MET A 123 -6.25 -2.27 -5.09
N MET A 124 -4.95 -2.01 -4.89
CA MET A 124 -4.44 -0.73 -4.41
C MET A 124 -4.45 0.37 -5.48
N ASN A 125 -4.34 -0.02 -6.75
CA ASN A 125 -4.32 0.92 -7.87
C ASN A 125 -5.74 1.44 -8.22
N LEU A 126 -6.79 0.80 -7.70
CA LEU A 126 -8.17 1.21 -7.91
C LEU A 126 -8.50 2.55 -7.23
N ASP A 127 -7.79 2.90 -6.14
CA ASP A 127 -7.99 4.18 -5.45
C ASP A 127 -7.76 5.39 -6.38
N LEU A 128 -6.82 5.29 -7.34
CA LEU A 128 -6.65 6.33 -8.37
C LEU A 128 -7.93 6.49 -9.20
N LEU A 129 -8.55 5.37 -9.60
CA LEU A 129 -9.75 5.41 -10.42
C LEU A 129 -10.95 5.98 -9.64
N PHE A 130 -11.14 5.57 -8.41
CA PHE A 130 -12.16 6.16 -7.54
C PHE A 130 -11.95 7.66 -7.36
N TYR A 131 -10.70 8.06 -7.07
CA TYR A 131 -10.36 9.47 -6.87
C TYR A 131 -10.64 10.31 -8.13
N VAL A 132 -10.22 9.82 -9.30
CA VAL A 132 -10.45 10.53 -10.57
C VAL A 132 -11.93 10.53 -10.97
N SER A 133 -12.69 9.47 -10.66
CA SER A 133 -14.14 9.48 -10.85
C SER A 133 -14.81 10.63 -10.09
N HIS A 134 -14.42 10.87 -8.84
CA HIS A 134 -14.91 12.03 -8.07
C HIS A 134 -14.42 13.36 -8.65
N LEU A 135 -13.15 13.44 -9.06
CA LEU A 135 -12.59 14.68 -9.64
C LEU A 135 -13.27 15.12 -10.94
N THR A 136 -13.71 14.16 -11.74
CA THR A 136 -14.25 14.42 -13.08
C THR A 136 -15.76 14.29 -13.17
N ASN A 137 -16.37 13.68 -12.15
CA ASN A 137 -17.77 13.24 -12.16
C ASN A 137 -18.08 12.28 -13.34
N ASP A 138 -17.09 11.47 -13.75
CA ASP A 138 -17.19 10.44 -14.79
C ASP A 138 -17.16 9.06 -14.15
N SER A 139 -18.28 8.32 -14.26
CA SER A 139 -18.43 7.00 -13.63
C SER A 139 -17.56 5.92 -14.26
N LYS A 140 -17.07 6.11 -15.51
CA LYS A 140 -16.28 5.10 -16.22
C LYS A 140 -15.12 4.56 -15.39
N TYR A 141 -14.45 5.43 -14.62
CA TYR A 141 -13.32 5.05 -13.80
C TYR A 141 -13.75 4.15 -12.63
N LYS A 142 -14.81 4.57 -11.93
CA LYS A 142 -15.40 3.77 -10.84
C LYS A 142 -15.95 2.44 -11.36
N ASP A 143 -16.62 2.44 -12.51
CA ASP A 143 -17.22 1.22 -13.08
C ASP A 143 -16.14 0.18 -13.43
N ILE A 144 -15.01 0.62 -14.01
CA ILE A 144 -13.85 -0.24 -14.28
C ILE A 144 -13.22 -0.76 -12.97
N ALA A 145 -13.06 0.09 -11.98
CA ALA A 145 -12.50 -0.30 -10.69
C ALA A 145 -13.38 -1.36 -9.99
N LEU A 146 -14.69 -1.15 -9.94
CA LEU A 146 -15.62 -2.10 -9.33
C LEU A 146 -15.67 -3.41 -10.11
N LYS A 147 -15.64 -3.35 -11.45
CA LYS A 147 -15.62 -4.57 -12.27
C LYS A 147 -14.34 -5.40 -12.04
N HIS A 148 -13.19 -4.73 -11.93
CA HIS A 148 -11.96 -5.39 -11.53
C HIS A 148 -12.07 -6.05 -10.15
N ALA A 149 -12.62 -5.34 -9.16
CA ALA A 149 -12.80 -5.86 -7.81
C ALA A 149 -13.74 -7.07 -7.75
N GLU A 150 -14.85 -7.08 -8.53
CA GLU A 150 -15.75 -8.24 -8.66
C GLU A 150 -15.02 -9.47 -9.22
N THR A 151 -14.21 -9.29 -10.27
CA THR A 151 -13.45 -10.37 -10.90
C THR A 151 -12.38 -10.91 -9.93
N THR A 152 -11.73 -10.02 -9.19
CA THR A 152 -10.76 -10.37 -8.15
C THR A 152 -11.43 -11.13 -7.01
N LEU A 153 -12.61 -10.68 -6.53
CA LEU A 153 -13.39 -11.38 -5.51
C LEU A 153 -13.71 -12.82 -5.91
N LYS A 154 -14.09 -13.03 -7.16
CA LYS A 154 -14.46 -14.34 -7.69
C LYS A 154 -13.27 -15.30 -7.80
N ASN A 155 -12.08 -14.80 -8.14
CA ASN A 155 -11.00 -15.65 -8.62
C ASN A 155 -9.75 -15.69 -7.75
N HIS A 156 -9.46 -14.63 -6.96
CA HIS A 156 -8.20 -14.50 -6.23
C HIS A 156 -8.20 -15.13 -4.84
N PHE A 157 -9.36 -15.52 -4.31
CA PHE A 157 -9.43 -15.99 -2.94
C PHE A 157 -9.69 -17.49 -2.86
N ARG A 158 -9.07 -18.13 -1.86
CA ARG A 158 -9.34 -19.49 -1.44
C ARG A 158 -10.54 -19.52 -0.48
N THR A 159 -10.99 -20.70 -0.13
CA THR A 159 -12.13 -20.89 0.80
C THR A 159 -11.87 -20.36 2.21
N ASP A 160 -10.59 -20.21 2.60
CA ASP A 160 -10.16 -19.61 3.86
C ASP A 160 -9.96 -18.10 3.77
N HIS A 161 -10.34 -17.48 2.64
CA HIS A 161 -10.17 -16.06 2.30
C HIS A 161 -8.71 -15.60 2.12
N SER A 162 -7.74 -16.52 2.10
CA SER A 162 -6.38 -16.18 1.68
C SER A 162 -6.31 -15.93 0.17
N SER A 163 -5.51 -14.95 -0.27
CA SER A 163 -5.38 -14.62 -1.68
C SER A 163 -4.28 -15.42 -2.37
N TYR A 164 -4.52 -15.80 -3.61
CA TYR A 164 -3.43 -16.05 -4.56
C TYR A 164 -2.75 -14.72 -4.88
N HIS A 165 -1.44 -14.73 -5.08
CA HIS A 165 -0.74 -13.53 -5.52
C HIS A 165 -1.11 -13.21 -6.98
N VAL A 166 -1.01 -14.19 -7.88
CA VAL A 166 -1.25 -14.04 -9.32
C VAL A 166 -2.40 -14.95 -9.76
N VAL A 167 -3.37 -14.36 -10.47
CA VAL A 167 -4.33 -15.09 -11.30
C VAL A 167 -4.12 -14.65 -12.73
N SER A 168 -3.81 -15.59 -13.63
CA SER A 168 -3.71 -15.32 -15.06
C SER A 168 -4.94 -15.82 -15.79
N TYR A 169 -5.34 -15.11 -16.83
CA TYR A 169 -6.54 -15.39 -17.61
C TYR A 169 -6.21 -15.65 -19.06
N ASN A 170 -7.02 -16.52 -19.70
CA ASN A 170 -7.07 -16.68 -21.14
C ASN A 170 -7.87 -15.54 -21.80
N ASN A 171 -7.75 -15.38 -23.11
CA ASN A 171 -8.44 -14.32 -23.87
C ASN A 171 -9.99 -14.44 -23.83
N ASP A 172 -10.52 -15.60 -23.49
CA ASP A 172 -11.96 -15.83 -23.32
C ASP A 172 -12.47 -15.51 -21.90
N GLY A 173 -11.58 -15.02 -21.01
CA GLY A 173 -11.89 -14.69 -19.61
C GLY A 173 -11.84 -15.89 -18.66
N SER A 174 -11.56 -17.10 -19.13
CA SER A 174 -11.34 -18.24 -18.24
C SER A 174 -10.01 -18.12 -17.50
N VAL A 175 -9.94 -18.69 -16.28
CA VAL A 175 -8.69 -18.70 -15.49
C VAL A 175 -7.69 -19.65 -16.14
N GLU A 176 -6.52 -19.14 -16.49
CA GLU A 176 -5.39 -19.94 -17.01
C GLU A 176 -4.68 -20.66 -15.86
N MET A 177 -4.27 -19.90 -14.86
CA MET A 177 -3.57 -20.43 -13.68
C MET A 177 -3.69 -19.51 -12.48
N LYS A 178 -3.47 -20.09 -11.29
CA LYS A 178 -3.33 -19.39 -10.02
C LYS A 178 -1.99 -19.75 -9.41
N CYS A 179 -1.18 -18.76 -9.08
CA CYS A 179 0.18 -18.99 -8.60
C CYS A 179 0.71 -17.81 -7.77
N THR A 180 1.97 -17.89 -7.39
CA THR A 180 2.68 -16.77 -6.74
C THR A 180 3.87 -16.30 -7.58
N HIS A 181 4.30 -15.05 -7.32
CA HIS A 181 5.54 -14.47 -7.81
C HIS A 181 6.41 -13.96 -6.64
N GLN A 182 5.79 -13.55 -5.53
CA GLN A 182 6.47 -13.01 -4.36
C GLN A 182 6.22 -13.80 -3.07
N GLY A 183 5.20 -14.66 -3.01
CA GLY A 183 4.93 -15.56 -1.88
C GLY A 183 5.85 -16.79 -1.88
N LYS A 184 5.77 -17.57 -0.81
CA LYS A 184 6.61 -18.74 -0.58
C LYS A 184 6.41 -19.86 -1.62
N ASN A 185 5.16 -20.14 -1.95
CA ASN A 185 4.74 -21.08 -3.01
C ASN A 185 3.31 -20.76 -3.45
N ASP A 186 2.81 -21.48 -4.48
CA ASP A 186 1.49 -21.21 -5.07
C ASP A 186 0.32 -21.43 -4.10
N ASP A 187 0.50 -22.23 -3.06
CA ASP A 187 -0.53 -22.52 -2.05
C ASP A 187 -0.38 -21.65 -0.80
N SER A 188 0.71 -20.89 -0.67
CA SER A 188 0.97 -20.05 0.51
C SER A 188 0.19 -18.74 0.50
N SER A 189 0.17 -18.11 1.65
CA SER A 189 -0.52 -16.84 1.90
C SER A 189 0.50 -15.74 2.16
N TRP A 190 0.94 -15.08 1.09
CA TRP A 190 1.89 -13.97 1.16
C TRP A 190 1.31 -12.81 1.98
N ALA A 191 2.01 -12.40 3.04
CA ALA A 191 1.47 -11.48 4.05
C ALA A 191 1.07 -10.12 3.46
N ARG A 192 1.90 -9.53 2.61
CA ARG A 192 1.59 -8.25 1.98
C ARG A 192 0.45 -8.35 0.97
N GLY A 193 0.26 -9.51 0.32
CA GLY A 193 -0.90 -9.75 -0.54
C GLY A 193 -2.22 -9.70 0.24
N GLN A 194 -2.25 -10.24 1.46
CA GLN A 194 -3.43 -10.11 2.34
C GLN A 194 -3.66 -8.66 2.75
N ALA A 195 -2.59 -7.93 3.05
CA ALA A 195 -2.67 -6.51 3.38
C ALA A 195 -3.23 -5.68 2.21
N TRP A 196 -2.79 -5.94 0.98
CA TRP A 196 -3.36 -5.31 -0.23
C TRP A 196 -4.84 -5.64 -0.39
N GLY A 197 -5.21 -6.89 -0.15
CA GLY A 197 -6.59 -7.35 -0.23
C GLY A 197 -7.51 -6.60 0.74
N VAL A 198 -7.19 -6.57 2.04
CA VAL A 198 -8.03 -5.89 3.04
C VAL A 198 -8.15 -4.40 2.77
N TYR A 199 -7.05 -3.75 2.37
CA TYR A 199 -7.07 -2.32 2.02
C TYR A 199 -7.97 -2.06 0.80
N GLY A 200 -7.73 -2.80 -0.28
CA GLY A 200 -8.47 -2.61 -1.53
C GLY A 200 -9.97 -2.86 -1.39
N TYR A 201 -10.39 -3.92 -0.68
CA TYR A 201 -11.82 -4.17 -0.46
C TYR A 201 -12.46 -3.19 0.53
N THR A 202 -11.73 -2.67 1.51
CA THR A 202 -12.19 -1.54 2.33
C THR A 202 -12.47 -0.30 1.47
N SER A 203 -11.56 0.04 0.56
CA SER A 203 -11.74 1.14 -0.39
C SER A 203 -12.93 0.89 -1.33
N CYS A 204 -13.07 -0.32 -1.88
CA CYS A 204 -14.20 -0.67 -2.74
C CYS A 204 -15.54 -0.53 -2.01
N TYR A 205 -15.63 -0.97 -0.75
CA TYR A 205 -16.83 -0.76 0.07
C TYR A 205 -17.08 0.72 0.37
N ARG A 206 -16.05 1.49 0.69
CA ARG A 206 -16.18 2.95 0.88
C ARG A 206 -16.88 3.60 -0.30
N GLU A 207 -16.49 3.21 -1.52
CA GLU A 207 -16.94 3.84 -2.77
C GLU A 207 -18.27 3.30 -3.29
N SER A 208 -18.55 2.01 -3.11
CA SER A 208 -19.75 1.36 -3.69
C SER A 208 -20.89 1.16 -2.71
N LYS A 209 -20.55 0.98 -1.42
CA LYS A 209 -21.45 0.45 -0.37
C LYS A 209 -21.94 -0.98 -0.66
N ASP A 210 -21.26 -1.70 -1.54
CA ASP A 210 -21.58 -3.11 -1.80
C ASP A 210 -21.14 -3.97 -0.61
N THR A 211 -22.10 -4.65 0.00
CA THR A 211 -21.87 -5.49 1.18
C THR A 211 -21.00 -6.71 0.90
N ALA A 212 -20.89 -7.17 -0.35
CA ALA A 212 -19.99 -8.27 -0.72
C ALA A 212 -18.52 -7.84 -0.54
N PHE A 213 -18.16 -6.60 -0.90
CA PHE A 213 -16.81 -6.07 -0.66
C PHE A 213 -16.54 -5.85 0.83
N LEU A 214 -17.56 -5.39 1.59
CA LEU A 214 -17.42 -5.29 3.04
C LEU A 214 -17.15 -6.66 3.68
N GLN A 215 -17.94 -7.67 3.29
CA GLN A 215 -17.75 -9.01 3.83
C GLN A 215 -16.37 -9.54 3.52
N GLN A 216 -15.89 -9.38 2.28
CA GLN A 216 -14.54 -9.80 1.91
C GLN A 216 -13.45 -9.05 2.71
N ALA A 217 -13.61 -7.74 2.94
CA ALA A 217 -12.68 -6.99 3.78
C ALA A 217 -12.64 -7.53 5.23
N LYS A 218 -13.80 -7.83 5.81
CA LYS A 218 -13.92 -8.43 7.14
C LYS A 218 -13.29 -9.84 7.21
N ASP A 219 -13.51 -10.66 6.20
CA ASP A 219 -12.99 -12.02 6.13
C ASP A 219 -11.45 -12.03 6.04
N ILE A 220 -10.88 -11.15 5.20
CA ILE A 220 -9.41 -10.99 5.12
C ILE A 220 -8.86 -10.42 6.44
N ALA A 221 -9.53 -9.43 7.04
CA ALA A 221 -9.12 -8.89 8.34
C ALA A 221 -9.10 -9.99 9.42
N THR A 222 -10.12 -10.82 9.46
CA THR A 222 -10.22 -11.97 10.37
C THR A 222 -9.08 -12.96 10.13
N LEU A 223 -8.82 -13.29 8.86
CA LEU A 223 -7.70 -14.16 8.48
C LEU A 223 -6.38 -13.60 9.01
N ILE A 224 -6.09 -12.31 8.76
CA ILE A 224 -4.86 -11.65 9.23
C ILE A 224 -4.75 -11.76 10.76
N MET A 225 -5.79 -11.32 11.49
CA MET A 225 -5.79 -11.29 12.95
C MET A 225 -5.64 -12.70 13.58
N THR A 226 -6.10 -13.73 12.89
CA THR A 226 -6.02 -15.12 13.38
C THR A 226 -4.73 -15.83 12.97
N ARG A 227 -4.16 -15.50 11.79
CA ARG A 227 -2.95 -16.16 11.26
C ARG A 227 -1.65 -15.55 11.78
N VAL A 228 -1.63 -14.28 12.14
CA VAL A 228 -0.44 -13.65 12.75
C VAL A 228 -0.28 -14.15 14.18
N LYS A 229 0.76 -14.97 14.43
CA LYS A 229 1.05 -15.60 15.73
C LYS A 229 2.14 -14.89 16.51
N THR A 230 2.80 -13.91 15.92
CA THR A 230 3.88 -13.15 16.54
C THR A 230 3.35 -12.29 17.70
N GLU A 231 4.09 -12.21 18.78
CA GLU A 231 3.68 -11.48 19.98
C GLU A 231 3.45 -9.98 19.68
N ASP A 232 4.31 -9.41 18.84
CA ASP A 232 4.26 -8.02 18.40
C ASP A 232 3.22 -7.76 17.30
N ALA A 233 2.49 -8.78 16.85
CA ALA A 233 1.54 -8.76 15.73
C ALA A 233 2.14 -8.35 14.36
N ILE A 234 3.45 -8.16 14.23
CA ILE A 234 4.09 -7.93 12.94
C ILE A 234 4.24 -9.27 12.22
N PRO A 235 3.66 -9.44 11.01
CA PRO A 235 3.66 -10.73 10.34
C PRO A 235 5.06 -11.15 9.87
N LEU A 236 5.25 -12.45 9.72
CA LEU A 236 6.28 -12.98 8.84
C LEU A 236 5.96 -12.57 7.40
N TRP A 237 6.97 -12.57 6.51
CA TRP A 237 6.81 -12.18 5.11
C TRP A 237 5.74 -13.02 4.35
N ASP A 238 5.48 -14.24 4.81
CA ASP A 238 4.44 -15.15 4.32
C ASP A 238 3.87 -15.91 5.53
N TYR A 239 2.56 -16.05 5.63
CA TYR A 239 1.92 -16.70 6.79
C TYR A 239 2.21 -18.21 6.90
N ASP A 240 2.67 -18.81 5.80
CA ASP A 240 3.09 -20.22 5.73
C ASP A 240 4.61 -20.36 5.79
N ALA A 241 5.34 -19.28 6.08
CA ALA A 241 6.77 -19.34 6.34
C ALA A 241 7.05 -20.07 7.66
N PRO A 242 8.23 -20.74 7.80
CA PRO A 242 8.60 -21.37 9.06
C PRO A 242 8.61 -20.35 10.21
N ASP A 243 8.05 -20.72 11.35
CA ASP A 243 8.13 -19.91 12.57
C ASP A 243 9.52 -20.11 13.20
N SER A 244 10.46 -19.29 12.80
CA SER A 244 11.84 -19.32 13.33
C SER A 244 12.38 -17.89 13.48
N PRO A 245 13.38 -17.68 14.37
CA PRO A 245 14.00 -16.36 14.54
C PRO A 245 14.65 -15.79 13.28
N GLU A 246 15.04 -16.65 12.34
CA GLU A 246 15.69 -16.28 11.07
C GLU A 246 14.66 -15.90 9.98
N THR A 247 13.38 -16.21 10.20
CA THR A 247 12.35 -15.88 9.22
C THR A 247 12.06 -14.38 9.23
N PRO A 248 12.24 -13.68 8.08
CA PRO A 248 12.10 -12.23 8.05
C PRO A 248 10.66 -11.79 8.34
N ARG A 249 10.55 -10.65 9.03
CA ARG A 249 9.30 -9.92 9.23
C ARG A 249 8.96 -9.09 7.99
N ASP A 250 7.71 -8.67 7.89
CA ASP A 250 7.30 -7.67 6.91
C ASP A 250 6.54 -6.51 7.58
N ALA A 251 7.30 -5.49 8.02
CA ALA A 251 6.73 -4.27 8.56
C ALA A 251 5.84 -3.54 7.54
N SER A 252 6.08 -3.71 6.23
CA SER A 252 5.23 -3.11 5.21
C SER A 252 3.83 -3.71 5.20
N ALA A 253 3.70 -5.03 5.33
CA ALA A 253 2.38 -5.69 5.43
C ALA A 253 1.63 -5.23 6.70
N ALA A 254 2.34 -5.03 7.82
CA ALA A 254 1.77 -4.50 9.05
C ALA A 254 1.27 -3.06 8.88
N SER A 255 2.05 -2.19 8.22
CA SER A 255 1.71 -0.77 7.99
C SER A 255 0.45 -0.64 7.12
N VAL A 256 0.39 -1.39 6.01
CA VAL A 256 -0.79 -1.42 5.12
C VAL A 256 -2.02 -1.93 5.87
N THR A 257 -1.86 -3.03 6.63
CA THR A 257 -2.95 -3.60 7.43
C THR A 257 -3.46 -2.59 8.47
N ALA A 258 -2.57 -1.92 9.19
CA ALA A 258 -2.95 -0.90 10.17
C ALA A 258 -3.78 0.22 9.53
N SER A 259 -3.32 0.75 8.39
CA SER A 259 -4.03 1.80 7.66
C SER A 259 -5.42 1.35 7.20
N ALA A 260 -5.52 0.13 6.64
CA ALA A 260 -6.78 -0.46 6.18
C ALA A 260 -7.77 -0.68 7.33
N LEU A 261 -7.30 -1.24 8.44
CA LEU A 261 -8.17 -1.55 9.58
C LEU A 261 -8.67 -0.31 10.32
N ILE A 262 -7.88 0.77 10.39
CA ILE A 262 -8.37 2.05 10.92
C ILE A 262 -9.52 2.56 10.04
N GLU A 263 -9.39 2.52 8.72
CA GLU A 263 -10.47 2.92 7.83
C GLU A 263 -11.69 2.00 7.97
N LEU A 264 -11.49 0.69 7.91
CA LEU A 264 -12.58 -0.30 8.08
C LEU A 264 -13.35 -0.08 9.38
N SER A 265 -12.66 0.26 10.47
CA SER A 265 -13.27 0.51 11.78
C SER A 265 -14.28 1.66 11.77
N THR A 266 -14.11 2.63 10.87
CA THR A 266 -15.02 3.78 10.73
C THR A 266 -16.23 3.51 9.85
N LEU A 267 -16.23 2.38 9.14
CA LEU A 267 -17.25 2.03 8.15
C LEU A 267 -18.27 0.99 8.67
N VAL A 268 -18.03 0.43 9.86
CA VAL A 268 -18.84 -0.66 10.43
C VAL A 268 -19.18 -0.39 11.89
N GLU A 269 -20.32 -0.91 12.35
CA GLU A 269 -20.75 -0.75 13.76
C GLU A 269 -19.85 -1.51 14.74
N ASP A 270 -19.36 -2.69 14.37
CA ASP A 270 -18.44 -3.53 15.14
C ASP A 270 -16.96 -3.14 14.94
N GLY A 271 -16.70 -1.89 14.58
CA GLY A 271 -15.39 -1.41 14.16
C GLY A 271 -14.29 -1.41 15.23
N GLN A 272 -14.66 -1.45 16.52
CA GLN A 272 -13.68 -1.36 17.60
C GLN A 272 -12.63 -2.48 17.57
N VAL A 273 -13.00 -3.69 17.20
CA VAL A 273 -12.06 -4.83 17.10
C VAL A 273 -10.96 -4.57 16.07
N TYR A 274 -11.30 -3.95 14.93
CA TYR A 274 -10.34 -3.58 13.88
C TYR A 274 -9.45 -2.44 14.34
N PHE A 275 -10.03 -1.44 15.00
CA PHE A 275 -9.28 -0.32 15.55
C PHE A 275 -8.26 -0.76 16.60
N ASP A 276 -8.65 -1.63 17.55
CA ASP A 276 -7.77 -2.13 18.60
C ASP A 276 -6.58 -2.93 18.02
N TYR A 277 -6.84 -3.74 16.99
CA TYR A 277 -5.77 -4.48 16.32
C TYR A 277 -4.83 -3.53 15.54
N ALA A 278 -5.36 -2.54 14.85
CA ALA A 278 -4.57 -1.52 14.19
C ALA A 278 -3.72 -0.69 15.17
N GLU A 279 -4.29 -0.36 16.35
CA GLU A 279 -3.54 0.33 17.42
C GLU A 279 -2.41 -0.56 17.95
N LYS A 280 -2.62 -1.88 18.08
CA LYS A 280 -1.55 -2.83 18.44
C LYS A 280 -0.44 -2.83 17.39
N LEU A 281 -0.78 -2.88 16.11
CA LEU A 281 0.20 -2.80 15.01
C LEU A 281 1.01 -1.49 15.06
N LEU A 282 0.32 -0.35 15.23
CA LEU A 282 0.99 0.95 15.31
C LEU A 282 1.93 1.05 16.53
N LYS A 283 1.54 0.50 17.69
CA LYS A 283 2.40 0.44 18.88
C LYS A 283 3.67 -0.37 18.60
N SER A 284 3.55 -1.52 17.94
CA SER A 284 4.70 -2.36 17.58
C SER A 284 5.61 -1.65 16.57
N LEU A 285 5.03 -1.09 15.49
CA LEU A 285 5.78 -0.35 14.47
C LEU A 285 6.48 0.91 15.04
N SER A 286 5.92 1.51 16.10
CA SER A 286 6.49 2.68 16.78
C SER A 286 7.49 2.31 17.89
N SER A 287 7.75 1.03 18.12
CA SER A 287 8.74 0.57 19.10
C SER A 287 10.17 0.63 18.56
N ASP A 288 11.16 0.59 19.45
CA ASP A 288 12.58 0.53 19.09
C ASP A 288 12.96 -0.69 18.22
N ALA A 289 12.09 -1.71 18.17
CA ALA A 289 12.29 -2.88 17.32
C ALA A 289 12.07 -2.57 15.82
N TYR A 290 11.20 -1.61 15.49
CA TYR A 290 10.84 -1.29 14.10
C TYR A 290 11.07 0.17 13.73
N LEU A 291 10.96 1.10 14.66
CA LEU A 291 11.19 2.53 14.42
C LEU A 291 12.67 2.84 14.45
N ALA A 292 13.20 3.33 13.36
CA ALA A 292 14.63 3.66 13.27
C ALA A 292 14.97 4.89 14.13
N LYS A 293 16.15 4.85 14.76
CA LYS A 293 16.68 6.03 15.47
C LYS A 293 16.95 7.16 14.48
N VAL A 294 16.69 8.39 14.90
CA VAL A 294 16.94 9.60 14.10
C VAL A 294 18.38 9.63 13.59
N GLY A 295 18.54 9.91 12.29
CA GLY A 295 19.84 9.96 11.63
C GLY A 295 20.42 8.61 11.24
N THR A 296 19.70 7.51 11.49
CA THR A 296 20.09 6.15 11.06
C THR A 296 19.24 5.65 9.90
N ASN A 297 19.34 4.38 9.54
CA ASN A 297 18.50 3.67 8.57
C ASN A 297 18.39 4.38 7.21
N GLN A 298 19.39 5.20 6.85
CA GLN A 298 19.48 5.97 5.60
C GLN A 298 18.27 6.92 5.34
N GLY A 299 17.62 7.36 6.41
CA GLY A 299 16.46 8.26 6.36
C GLY A 299 15.11 7.58 6.17
N PHE A 300 15.07 6.25 6.15
CA PHE A 300 13.80 5.50 6.25
C PHE A 300 13.32 5.44 7.70
N ILE A 301 12.01 5.46 7.87
CA ILE A 301 11.34 5.49 9.19
C ILE A 301 11.32 4.09 9.80
N LEU A 302 10.87 3.09 9.03
CA LEU A 302 10.73 1.72 9.52
C LEU A 302 11.87 0.81 9.07
N MET A 303 12.16 -0.16 9.91
CA MET A 303 13.07 -1.28 9.66
C MET A 303 12.29 -2.56 9.37
N HIS A 304 12.98 -3.64 8.97
CA HIS A 304 12.47 -5.01 8.96
C HIS A 304 11.27 -5.27 8.03
N SER A 305 11.36 -4.82 6.79
CA SER A 305 10.41 -5.19 5.73
C SER A 305 11.00 -6.21 4.77
N THR A 306 10.14 -6.98 4.09
CA THR A 306 10.56 -7.96 3.08
C THR A 306 9.81 -7.73 1.78
N GLY A 307 10.51 -7.27 0.74
CA GLY A 307 9.95 -7.01 -0.59
C GLY A 307 9.58 -8.29 -1.33
N SER A 308 10.58 -9.12 -1.65
CA SER A 308 10.38 -10.39 -2.32
C SER A 308 11.49 -11.39 -1.98
N LEU A 309 11.23 -12.27 -1.03
CA LEU A 309 12.20 -13.28 -0.60
C LEU A 309 12.54 -14.27 -1.71
N PRO A 310 11.58 -14.80 -2.52
CA PRO A 310 11.90 -15.73 -3.59
C PRO A 310 12.82 -15.14 -4.66
N ASN A 311 12.75 -13.82 -4.87
CA ASN A 311 13.60 -13.11 -5.84
C ASN A 311 14.90 -12.54 -5.21
N GLY A 312 15.18 -12.84 -3.94
CA GLY A 312 16.35 -12.32 -3.25
C GLY A 312 16.38 -10.79 -3.10
N SER A 313 15.21 -10.13 -3.15
CA SER A 313 15.10 -8.67 -3.19
C SER A 313 14.50 -8.12 -1.91
N GLU A 314 15.15 -7.09 -1.35
CA GLU A 314 14.64 -6.32 -0.21
C GLU A 314 14.27 -7.21 1.00
N ILE A 315 15.21 -8.07 1.43
CA ILE A 315 15.01 -8.98 2.56
C ILE A 315 15.51 -8.30 3.82
N ASP A 316 14.66 -8.22 4.84
CA ASP A 316 14.95 -7.58 6.13
C ASP A 316 15.62 -6.21 5.97
N THR A 317 14.92 -5.31 5.24
CA THR A 317 15.46 -4.01 4.85
C THR A 317 14.40 -2.91 4.99
N PRO A 318 14.80 -1.64 5.15
CA PRO A 318 13.84 -0.54 5.09
C PRO A 318 13.25 -0.39 3.69
N ILE A 319 11.96 -0.08 3.62
CA ILE A 319 11.22 0.05 2.36
C ILE A 319 10.32 1.30 2.44
N ASN A 320 10.34 2.14 1.39
CA ASN A 320 9.63 3.42 1.39
C ASN A 320 8.10 3.31 1.44
N TYR A 321 7.51 2.21 0.96
CA TYR A 321 6.07 1.99 1.08
C TYR A 321 5.66 1.51 2.47
N ALA A 322 6.54 0.88 3.25
CA ALA A 322 6.29 0.66 4.67
C ALA A 322 6.13 1.98 5.42
N ASP A 323 7.04 2.93 5.17
CA ASP A 323 6.97 4.28 5.73
C ASP A 323 5.70 5.01 5.31
N TYR A 324 5.31 4.89 4.02
CA TYR A 324 4.13 5.54 3.47
C TYR A 324 2.86 5.13 4.21
N TYR A 325 2.61 3.82 4.28
CA TYR A 325 1.40 3.32 4.94
C TYR A 325 1.43 3.46 6.46
N TYR A 326 2.62 3.49 7.07
CA TYR A 326 2.77 3.85 8.48
C TYR A 326 2.35 5.30 8.74
N LEU A 327 2.83 6.25 7.95
CA LEU A 327 2.46 7.65 8.07
C LEU A 327 0.97 7.89 7.74
N GLU A 328 0.43 7.20 6.75
CA GLU A 328 -1.00 7.22 6.45
C GLU A 328 -1.82 6.68 7.62
N ALA A 329 -1.41 5.53 8.20
CA ALA A 329 -2.08 4.95 9.36
C ALA A 329 -2.05 5.89 10.57
N LEU A 330 -0.93 6.57 10.83
CA LEU A 330 -0.84 7.60 11.87
C LEU A 330 -1.79 8.76 11.60
N ALA A 331 -1.87 9.24 10.36
CA ALA A 331 -2.79 10.32 9.99
C ALA A 331 -4.26 9.92 10.19
N ARG A 332 -4.64 8.72 9.77
CA ARG A 332 -5.97 8.14 10.00
C ARG A 332 -6.26 7.95 11.50
N TYR A 333 -5.29 7.41 12.24
CA TYR A 333 -5.40 7.22 13.69
C TYR A 333 -5.67 8.54 14.42
N MET A 334 -4.89 9.57 14.11
CA MET A 334 -5.07 10.90 14.70
C MET A 334 -6.45 11.48 14.36
N GLN A 335 -6.91 11.33 13.14
CA GLN A 335 -8.23 11.77 12.72
C GLN A 335 -9.34 11.06 13.51
N VAL A 336 -9.28 9.74 13.66
CA VAL A 336 -10.29 8.96 14.42
C VAL A 336 -10.29 9.33 15.91
N LYS A 337 -9.10 9.57 16.49
CA LYS A 337 -8.96 9.98 17.89
C LYS A 337 -9.24 11.48 18.12
N GLY A 338 -9.52 12.26 17.07
CA GLY A 338 -9.72 13.71 17.20
C GLY A 338 -8.48 14.48 17.69
N LEU A 339 -7.28 13.95 17.38
CA LEU A 339 -6.02 14.58 17.77
C LEU A 339 -5.63 15.66 16.78
N ASP A 340 -5.21 16.83 17.28
CA ASP A 340 -4.68 17.90 16.44
C ASP A 340 -3.21 17.61 16.09
N TYR A 341 -2.90 17.61 14.79
CA TYR A 341 -1.52 17.45 14.28
C TYR A 341 -0.53 18.43 14.92
N LYS A 342 -0.96 19.67 15.24
CA LYS A 342 -0.11 20.69 15.87
C LYS A 342 0.23 20.40 17.34
N SER A 343 -0.65 19.70 18.06
CA SER A 343 -0.45 19.40 19.49
C SER A 343 0.60 18.31 19.73
N VAL A 344 0.74 17.37 18.79
CA VAL A 344 1.71 16.24 18.90
C VAL A 344 3.13 16.71 18.63
N SER A 345 3.33 17.65 17.70
CA SER A 345 4.64 18.22 17.37
C SER A 345 5.31 18.94 18.55
N TYR A 346 4.51 19.57 19.41
CA TYR A 346 5.06 20.40 20.50
C TYR A 346 5.52 19.59 21.73
N THR A 347 4.88 18.46 22.01
CA THR A 347 5.21 17.61 23.16
C THR A 347 6.45 16.73 22.91
N HIS A 348 6.69 16.29 21.70
CA HIS A 348 7.86 15.46 21.38
C HIS A 348 9.16 16.28 21.25
N LEU A 349 9.08 17.51 20.72
CA LEU A 349 10.25 18.41 20.65
C LEU A 349 10.72 18.86 22.03
N ARG A 350 9.81 19.10 23.00
CA ARG A 350 10.19 19.45 24.38
C ARG A 350 10.79 18.28 25.18
N ALA A 351 10.41 17.04 24.90
CA ALA A 351 10.99 15.87 25.58
C ALA A 351 12.48 15.67 25.24
N HIS A 352 12.91 16.12 24.05
CA HIS A 352 14.32 16.07 23.65
C HIS A 352 15.15 17.28 24.15
N GLU A 353 14.55 18.45 24.36
CA GLU A 353 15.25 19.61 24.91
C GLU A 353 15.55 19.49 26.41
N THR A 354 14.76 18.73 27.16
CA THR A 354 14.96 18.56 28.62
C THR A 354 15.98 17.47 28.98
N SER A 355 16.52 16.73 28.02
CA SER A 355 17.55 15.70 28.24
C SER A 355 18.97 16.18 27.91
N LEU A 356 19.19 17.48 27.64
CA LEU A 356 20.48 18.09 27.31
C LEU A 356 20.96 19.11 28.37
N HIS A 357 20.49 18.99 29.61
CA HIS A 357 21.02 19.76 30.75
C HIS A 357 21.47 18.84 31.87
#